data_209d93825e559409c735ab602dc1af96
#
_entry.id   209d93825e559409c735ab602dc1af96
#
_cell.length_a   1.000
_cell.length_b   1.000
_cell.length_c   1.000
_cell.angle_alpha   90.00
_cell.angle_beta   90.00
_cell.angle_gamma   90.00
#
_symmetry.space_group_name_H-M   'P 1'
#
loop_
_entity.id
_entity.type
_entity.pdbx_description
1 polymer ?
#
loop_
_entity_poly.entity_id
_entity_poly.type
_entity_poly.pdbx_seq_one_letter_code
_entity_poly.pdbx_strand_id
1 'polypeptide(L)'
;MRVRFIFRAVAALCGALVLGGCAGSIERWIVNTRVHQGDAALQQGSVRDAALSYRLALRVNPHDARARAGFVEAAAELARLELSKGDFDDALATVDGGLAVDPQSAPLAAAKATIDQAKLKREIVVSNYPTYRATGLEITRAYQQLDATNALLRRDLRRFAYTFDTDDLTSAIKRSYELELEVAKDTNRLIVYRQLVSSGVPEVPSQSTTFGAASLLPLP
;
A
#
# COMPACT_ATOMS: atom_id res chain seq x y z
N MET A 1 -54.64 33.72 27.25
CA MET A 1 -54.10 32.89 26.16
C MET A 1 -52.67 33.25 25.71
N ARG A 2 -52.26 34.50 25.76
CA ARG A 2 -50.93 34.98 25.30
C ARG A 2 -49.72 34.46 26.11
N VAL A 3 -49.86 34.29 27.43
CA VAL A 3 -48.71 33.85 28.31
C VAL A 3 -48.31 32.38 28.03
N ARG A 4 -49.25 31.50 27.72
CA ARG A 4 -48.97 30.09 27.38
C ARG A 4 -48.22 29.92 26.05
N PHE A 5 -48.42 30.84 25.11
CA PHE A 5 -47.70 30.82 23.82
C PHE A 5 -46.25 31.25 23.98
N ILE A 6 -45.98 32.26 24.82
CA ILE A 6 -44.60 32.75 25.10
C ILE A 6 -43.79 31.68 25.82
N PHE A 7 -44.38 30.94 26.78
CA PHE A 7 -43.71 29.87 27.49
C PHE A 7 -43.35 28.68 26.57
N ARG A 8 -44.19 28.35 25.62
CA ARG A 8 -43.92 27.29 24.62
C ARG A 8 -42.86 27.71 23.62
N ALA A 9 -42.81 28.97 23.21
CA ALA A 9 -41.83 29.48 22.30
C ALA A 9 -40.41 29.56 22.96
N VAL A 10 -40.38 29.97 24.24
CA VAL A 10 -39.09 30.00 25.00
C VAL A 10 -38.58 28.59 25.28
N ALA A 11 -39.46 27.63 25.64
CA ALA A 11 -39.05 26.25 25.84
C ALA A 11 -38.53 25.57 24.55
N ALA A 12 -39.15 25.87 23.40
CA ALA A 12 -38.69 25.38 22.10
C ALA A 12 -37.33 26.01 21.70
N LEU A 13 -37.13 27.29 21.98
CA LEU A 13 -35.88 27.98 21.70
C LEU A 13 -34.71 27.48 22.58
N CYS A 14 -34.97 27.26 23.88
CA CYS A 14 -33.98 26.66 24.80
C CYS A 14 -33.64 25.22 24.41
N GLY A 15 -34.62 24.42 23.97
CA GLY A 15 -34.41 23.06 23.49
C GLY A 15 -33.51 22.99 22.22
N ALA A 16 -33.69 23.93 21.30
CA ALA A 16 -32.87 24.03 20.09
C ALA A 16 -31.41 24.46 20.38
N LEU A 17 -31.18 25.32 21.36
CA LEU A 17 -29.86 25.77 21.78
C LEU A 17 -29.07 24.66 22.49
N VAL A 18 -29.70 23.79 23.27
CA VAL A 18 -29.03 22.69 23.99
C VAL A 18 -28.63 21.57 23.02
N LEU A 19 -29.42 21.28 22.01
CA LEU A 19 -29.13 20.25 21.00
C LEU A 19 -28.01 20.66 20.04
N GLY A 20 -27.85 21.97 19.73
CA GLY A 20 -26.79 22.48 18.89
C GLY A 20 -25.41 22.52 19.58
N GLY A 21 -25.39 22.70 20.91
CA GLY A 21 -24.13 22.82 21.67
C GLY A 21 -23.38 21.51 21.89
N CYS A 22 -24.07 20.39 22.00
CA CYS A 22 -23.43 19.07 22.24
C CYS A 22 -22.77 18.49 20.99
N ALA A 23 -23.30 18.73 19.80
CA ALA A 23 -22.76 18.18 18.55
C ALA A 23 -21.34 18.70 18.27
N GLY A 24 -21.11 20.01 18.43
CA GLY A 24 -19.80 20.61 18.19
C GLY A 24 -18.71 20.19 19.20
N SER A 25 -19.10 19.82 20.41
CA SER A 25 -18.16 19.35 21.44
C SER A 25 -17.68 17.92 21.13
N ILE A 26 -18.58 17.05 20.69
CA ILE A 26 -18.26 15.67 20.31
C ILE A 26 -17.38 15.66 19.05
N GLU A 27 -17.70 16.49 18.07
CA GLU A 27 -16.91 16.63 16.85
C GLU A 27 -15.48 17.01 17.17
N ARG A 28 -15.25 18.08 17.98
CA ARG A 28 -13.90 18.50 18.40
C ARG A 28 -13.17 17.42 19.17
N TRP A 29 -13.84 16.69 20.02
CA TRP A 29 -13.23 15.60 20.76
C TRP A 29 -12.76 14.49 19.84
N ILE A 30 -13.60 14.08 18.86
CA ILE A 30 -13.23 13.07 17.86
C ILE A 30 -12.03 13.53 17.05
N VAL A 31 -12.07 14.77 16.53
CA VAL A 31 -10.96 15.32 15.73
C VAL A 31 -9.67 15.35 16.54
N ASN A 32 -9.70 15.88 17.76
CA ASN A 32 -8.51 15.92 18.62
C ASN A 32 -7.96 14.51 18.89
N THR A 33 -8.83 13.55 19.21
CA THR A 33 -8.41 12.17 19.46
C THR A 33 -7.73 11.57 18.23
N ARG A 34 -8.27 11.77 17.05
CA ARG A 34 -7.70 11.27 15.81
C ARG A 34 -6.39 11.96 15.43
N VAL A 35 -6.30 13.28 15.64
CA VAL A 35 -5.05 14.03 15.43
C VAL A 35 -3.96 13.50 16.37
N HIS A 36 -4.25 13.34 17.66
CA HIS A 36 -3.27 12.75 18.60
C HIS A 36 -2.83 11.34 18.22
N GLN A 37 -3.75 10.50 17.72
CA GLN A 37 -3.41 9.18 17.21
C GLN A 37 -2.47 9.28 16.00
N GLY A 38 -2.73 10.23 15.09
CA GLY A 38 -1.86 10.50 13.95
C GLY A 38 -0.47 10.96 14.37
N ASP A 39 -0.40 11.92 15.30
CA ASP A 39 0.86 12.44 15.85
C ASP A 39 1.69 11.31 16.50
N ALA A 40 1.05 10.45 17.31
CA ALA A 40 1.70 9.31 17.93
C ALA A 40 2.19 8.27 16.91
N ALA A 41 1.40 7.99 15.88
CA ALA A 41 1.77 7.08 14.81
C ALA A 41 2.97 7.59 13.99
N LEU A 42 3.03 8.89 13.70
CA LEU A 42 4.21 9.50 13.05
C LEU A 42 5.46 9.37 13.91
N GLN A 43 5.36 9.63 15.21
CA GLN A 43 6.50 9.49 16.13
C GLN A 43 7.01 8.04 16.21
N GLN A 44 6.13 7.05 16.01
CA GLN A 44 6.47 5.62 15.96
C GLN A 44 6.94 5.16 14.57
N GLY A 45 6.95 6.03 13.57
CA GLY A 45 7.28 5.68 12.20
C GLY A 45 6.17 4.91 11.46
N SER A 46 4.97 4.77 12.06
CA SER A 46 3.81 4.10 11.45
C SER A 46 3.07 5.07 10.51
N VAL A 47 3.72 5.46 9.43
CA VAL A 47 3.25 6.53 8.53
C VAL A 47 1.87 6.24 7.93
N ARG A 48 1.58 4.97 7.62
CA ARG A 48 0.28 4.55 7.06
C ARG A 48 -0.86 4.75 8.07
N ASP A 49 -0.63 4.39 9.33
CA ASP A 49 -1.61 4.57 10.39
C ASP A 49 -1.80 6.04 10.73
N ALA A 50 -0.74 6.84 10.65
CA ALA A 50 -0.82 8.28 10.79
C ALA A 50 -1.70 8.91 9.70
N ALA A 51 -1.45 8.62 8.43
CA ALA A 51 -2.25 9.09 7.31
C ALA A 51 -3.73 8.69 7.45
N LEU A 52 -4.01 7.46 7.91
CA LEU A 52 -5.37 7.00 8.17
C LEU A 52 -6.03 7.80 9.29
N SER A 53 -5.32 8.04 10.40
CA SER A 53 -5.85 8.75 11.56
C SER A 53 -6.20 10.21 11.23
N TYR A 54 -5.32 10.92 10.53
CA TYR A 54 -5.60 12.27 10.06
C TYR A 54 -6.74 12.31 9.04
N ARG A 55 -6.82 11.34 8.12
CA ARG A 55 -7.93 11.22 7.17
C ARG A 55 -9.27 11.03 7.88
N LEU A 56 -9.29 10.24 8.96
CA LEU A 56 -10.49 10.08 9.79
C LEU A 56 -10.86 11.38 10.51
N ALA A 57 -9.89 12.17 10.99
CA ALA A 57 -10.13 13.50 11.54
C ALA A 57 -10.77 14.43 10.50
N LEU A 58 -10.22 14.44 9.27
CA LEU A 58 -10.72 15.27 8.16
C LEU A 58 -12.11 14.87 7.66
N ARG A 59 -12.51 13.62 7.84
CA ARG A 59 -13.91 13.20 7.55
C ARG A 59 -14.90 13.85 8.50
N VAL A 60 -14.50 14.11 9.74
CA VAL A 60 -15.34 14.77 10.75
C VAL A 60 -15.29 16.28 10.56
N ASN A 61 -14.10 16.85 10.43
CA ASN A 61 -13.89 18.26 10.15
C ASN A 61 -12.88 18.49 9.03
N PRO A 62 -13.35 18.70 7.79
CA PRO A 62 -12.45 18.93 6.63
C PRO A 62 -11.60 20.19 6.71
N HIS A 63 -11.95 21.13 7.57
CA HIS A 63 -11.28 22.42 7.73
C HIS A 63 -10.31 22.46 8.92
N ASP A 64 -10.14 21.36 9.64
CA ASP A 64 -9.21 21.32 10.76
C ASP A 64 -7.76 21.47 10.26
N ALA A 65 -7.11 22.56 10.66
CA ALA A 65 -5.79 22.93 10.17
C ALA A 65 -4.70 21.92 10.61
N ARG A 66 -4.81 21.36 11.82
CA ARG A 66 -3.83 20.38 12.33
C ARG A 66 -3.96 19.05 11.61
N ALA A 67 -5.20 18.58 11.43
CA ALA A 67 -5.46 17.36 10.68
C ALA A 67 -4.99 17.48 9.21
N ARG A 68 -5.20 18.64 8.57
CA ARG A 68 -4.72 18.90 7.20
C ARG A 68 -3.21 18.88 7.12
N ALA A 69 -2.53 19.61 7.99
CA ALA A 69 -1.07 19.65 8.01
C ALA A 69 -0.47 18.26 8.28
N GLY A 70 -0.97 17.54 9.30
CA GLY A 70 -0.51 16.21 9.62
C GLY A 70 -0.80 15.20 8.51
N PHE A 71 -1.94 15.32 7.82
CA PHE A 71 -2.24 14.44 6.68
C PHE A 71 -1.29 14.67 5.51
N VAL A 72 -0.97 15.94 5.20
CA VAL A 72 -0.03 16.30 4.13
C VAL A 72 1.37 15.75 4.42
N GLU A 73 1.83 15.90 5.67
CA GLU A 73 3.13 15.37 6.11
C GLU A 73 3.16 13.85 6.02
N ALA A 74 2.17 13.17 6.59
CA ALA A 74 2.05 11.71 6.54
C ALA A 74 1.93 11.20 5.09
N ALA A 75 1.19 11.88 4.22
CA ALA A 75 1.06 11.51 2.81
C ALA A 75 2.40 11.65 2.07
N ALA A 76 3.17 12.71 2.33
CA ALA A 76 4.48 12.90 1.72
C ALA A 76 5.48 11.79 2.13
N GLU A 77 5.50 11.42 3.41
CA GLU A 77 6.36 10.34 3.92
C GLU A 77 5.91 8.96 3.40
N LEU A 78 4.59 8.70 3.38
CA LEU A 78 4.05 7.45 2.86
C LEU A 78 4.38 7.29 1.37
N ALA A 79 4.22 8.34 0.57
CA ALA A 79 4.57 8.32 -0.84
C ALA A 79 6.06 8.04 -1.09
N ARG A 80 6.96 8.60 -0.25
CA ARG A 80 8.39 8.27 -0.31
C ARG A 80 8.66 6.81 0.00
N LEU A 81 7.98 6.26 1.00
CA LEU A 81 8.09 4.86 1.36
C LEU A 81 7.61 3.94 0.23
N GLU A 82 6.48 4.25 -0.38
CA GLU A 82 5.92 3.52 -1.52
C GLU A 82 6.83 3.63 -2.75
N LEU A 83 7.36 4.83 -3.03
CA LEU A 83 8.34 5.04 -4.09
C LEU A 83 9.62 4.19 -3.86
N SER A 84 10.12 4.11 -2.62
CA SER A 84 11.31 3.31 -2.30
C SER A 84 11.11 1.82 -2.52
N LYS A 85 9.86 1.34 -2.46
CA LYS A 85 9.47 -0.04 -2.77
C LYS A 85 9.25 -0.27 -4.26
N GLY A 86 9.15 0.81 -5.04
CA GLY A 86 8.82 0.76 -6.46
C GLY A 86 7.32 0.69 -6.74
N ASP A 87 6.48 0.96 -5.75
CA ASP A 87 5.02 0.98 -5.83
C ASP A 87 4.54 2.35 -6.34
N PHE A 88 4.85 2.67 -7.60
CA PHE A 88 4.63 4.00 -8.17
C PHE A 88 3.16 4.42 -8.20
N ASP A 89 2.26 3.48 -8.48
CA ASP A 89 0.83 3.78 -8.59
C ASP A 89 0.22 4.08 -7.23
N ASP A 90 0.63 3.35 -6.17
CA ASP A 90 0.23 3.63 -4.79
C ASP A 90 0.82 4.96 -4.31
N ALA A 91 2.09 5.23 -4.62
CA ALA A 91 2.74 6.49 -4.29
C ALA A 91 2.03 7.69 -4.94
N LEU A 92 1.65 7.60 -6.22
CA LEU A 92 0.87 8.63 -6.91
C LEU A 92 -0.52 8.81 -6.29
N ALA A 93 -1.23 7.72 -6.00
CA ALA A 93 -2.55 7.78 -5.35
C ALA A 93 -2.47 8.45 -3.97
N THR A 94 -1.41 8.18 -3.21
CA THR A 94 -1.15 8.80 -1.91
C THR A 94 -0.90 10.30 -2.03
N VAL A 95 -0.07 10.72 -2.99
CA VAL A 95 0.20 12.15 -3.26
C VAL A 95 -1.04 12.86 -3.76
N ASP A 96 -1.77 12.29 -4.70
CA ASP A 96 -3.01 12.89 -5.23
C ASP A 96 -4.07 13.04 -4.12
N GLY A 97 -4.16 12.05 -3.20
CA GLY A 97 -4.98 12.16 -2.01
C GLY A 97 -4.58 13.29 -1.07
N GLY A 98 -3.28 13.54 -0.94
CA GLY A 98 -2.75 14.67 -0.17
C GLY A 98 -3.02 16.03 -0.84
N LEU A 99 -2.80 16.12 -2.16
CA LEU A 99 -3.08 17.31 -2.96
C LEU A 99 -4.58 17.66 -3.03
N ALA A 100 -5.47 16.69 -2.90
CA ALA A 100 -6.90 16.93 -2.79
C ALA A 100 -7.26 17.67 -1.49
N VAL A 101 -6.47 17.49 -0.42
CA VAL A 101 -6.63 18.20 0.87
C VAL A 101 -5.92 19.54 0.84
N ASP A 102 -4.72 19.59 0.29
CA ASP A 102 -3.95 20.83 0.12
C ASP A 102 -3.33 20.92 -1.28
N PRO A 103 -4.05 21.53 -2.25
CA PRO A 103 -3.59 21.65 -3.63
C PRO A 103 -2.31 22.47 -3.83
N GLN A 104 -1.95 23.31 -2.84
CA GLN A 104 -0.78 24.17 -2.92
C GLN A 104 0.42 23.65 -2.13
N SER A 105 0.35 22.41 -1.66
CA SER A 105 1.43 21.79 -0.90
C SER A 105 2.67 21.57 -1.78
N ALA A 106 3.70 22.41 -1.57
CA ALA A 106 4.97 22.29 -2.28
C ALA A 106 5.66 20.92 -2.06
N PRO A 107 5.68 20.34 -0.83
CA PRO A 107 6.28 19.04 -0.60
C PRO A 107 5.59 17.90 -1.39
N LEU A 108 4.25 17.93 -1.49
CA LEU A 108 3.51 16.91 -2.27
C LEU A 108 3.70 17.10 -3.78
N ALA A 109 3.72 18.35 -4.27
CA ALA A 109 4.02 18.64 -5.67
C ALA A 109 5.42 18.15 -6.07
N ALA A 110 6.42 18.39 -5.21
CA ALA A 110 7.78 17.88 -5.42
C ALA A 110 7.85 16.35 -5.39
N ALA A 111 7.12 15.71 -4.44
CA ALA A 111 7.02 14.27 -4.37
C ALA A 111 6.39 13.69 -5.66
N LYS A 112 5.30 14.29 -6.16
CA LYS A 112 4.68 13.90 -7.42
C LYS A 112 5.65 13.94 -8.58
N ALA A 113 6.35 15.06 -8.76
CA ALA A 113 7.34 15.21 -9.82
C ALA A 113 8.45 14.14 -9.73
N THR A 114 8.91 13.83 -8.53
CA THR A 114 9.91 12.78 -8.32
C THR A 114 9.39 11.40 -8.69
N ILE A 115 8.14 11.08 -8.33
CA ILE A 115 7.51 9.80 -8.65
C ILE A 115 7.29 9.68 -10.15
N ASP A 116 6.77 10.73 -10.80
CA ASP A 116 6.55 10.77 -12.26
C ASP A 116 7.87 10.58 -13.02
N GLN A 117 8.93 11.25 -12.57
CA GLN A 117 10.26 11.08 -13.16
C GLN A 117 10.81 9.65 -12.99
N ALA A 118 10.63 9.05 -11.80
CA ALA A 118 11.06 7.68 -11.55
C ALA A 118 10.25 6.67 -12.36
N LYS A 119 8.93 6.88 -12.50
CA LYS A 119 8.04 6.07 -13.33
C LYS A 119 8.43 6.15 -14.80
N LEU A 120 8.65 7.37 -15.32
CA LEU A 120 9.11 7.58 -16.69
C LEU A 120 10.45 6.92 -16.95
N LYS A 121 11.40 7.05 -16.03
CA LYS A 121 12.71 6.40 -16.12
C LYS A 121 12.59 4.88 -16.22
N ARG A 122 11.73 4.28 -15.38
CA ARG A 122 11.43 2.84 -15.43
C ARG A 122 10.79 2.45 -16.77
N GLU A 123 9.85 3.25 -17.26
CA GLU A 123 9.13 2.97 -18.50
C GLU A 123 10.06 3.03 -19.71
N ILE A 124 10.97 4.01 -19.75
CA ILE A 124 12.01 4.11 -20.79
C ILE A 124 12.93 2.88 -20.75
N VAL A 125 13.35 2.47 -19.57
CA VAL A 125 14.19 1.27 -19.43
C VAL A 125 13.45 0.03 -19.90
N VAL A 126 12.21 -0.18 -19.47
CA VAL A 126 11.41 -1.36 -19.85
C VAL A 126 11.05 -1.36 -21.35
N SER A 127 10.79 -0.20 -21.95
CA SER A 127 10.46 -0.10 -23.38
C SER A 127 11.67 -0.32 -24.29
N ASN A 128 12.84 0.16 -23.88
CA ASN A 128 14.07 0.05 -24.67
C ASN A 128 14.73 -1.33 -24.54
N TYR A 129 14.33 -2.13 -23.56
CA TYR A 129 14.90 -3.46 -23.30
C TYR A 129 13.81 -4.53 -23.25
N PRO A 130 13.41 -5.08 -24.42
CA PRO A 130 12.32 -6.05 -24.52
C PRO A 130 12.53 -7.31 -23.69
N THR A 131 13.78 -7.70 -23.43
CA THR A 131 14.09 -8.83 -22.53
C THR A 131 13.69 -8.55 -21.09
N TYR A 132 13.82 -7.33 -20.61
CA TYR A 132 13.35 -6.97 -19.26
C TYR A 132 11.83 -7.11 -19.14
N ARG A 133 11.12 -6.72 -20.20
CA ARG A 133 9.66 -6.93 -20.27
C ARG A 133 9.30 -8.40 -20.28
N ALA A 134 10.00 -9.21 -21.07
CA ALA A 134 9.77 -10.66 -21.11
C ALA A 134 10.04 -11.30 -19.75
N THR A 135 11.17 -10.98 -19.09
CA THR A 135 11.51 -11.47 -17.76
C THR A 135 10.49 -11.02 -16.71
N GLY A 136 10.02 -9.78 -16.77
CA GLY A 136 8.97 -9.28 -15.88
C GLY A 136 7.65 -10.06 -16.03
N LEU A 137 7.26 -10.41 -17.25
CA LEU A 137 6.08 -11.24 -17.51
C LEU A 137 6.27 -12.67 -17.02
N GLU A 138 7.47 -13.25 -17.15
CA GLU A 138 7.79 -14.57 -16.60
C GLU A 138 7.70 -14.58 -15.07
N ILE A 139 8.24 -13.57 -14.40
CA ILE A 139 8.13 -13.43 -12.94
C ILE A 139 6.66 -13.31 -12.50
N THR A 140 5.85 -12.54 -13.23
CA THR A 140 4.42 -12.42 -12.94
C THR A 140 3.70 -13.76 -13.07
N ARG A 141 4.00 -14.54 -14.11
CA ARG A 141 3.45 -15.90 -14.28
C ARG A 141 3.90 -16.85 -13.18
N ALA A 142 5.19 -16.79 -12.83
CA ALA A 142 5.72 -17.60 -11.74
C ALA A 142 5.01 -17.29 -10.42
N TYR A 143 4.78 -16.03 -10.10
CA TYR A 143 4.02 -15.62 -8.92
C TYR A 143 2.58 -16.17 -8.91
N GLN A 144 1.90 -16.15 -10.06
CA GLN A 144 0.55 -16.73 -10.19
C GLN A 144 0.56 -18.26 -9.97
N GLN A 145 1.60 -18.95 -10.44
CA GLN A 145 1.78 -20.39 -10.20
C GLN A 145 2.02 -20.69 -8.72
N LEU A 146 2.86 -19.87 -8.06
CA LEU A 146 3.11 -19.98 -6.61
C LEU A 146 1.83 -19.82 -5.79
N ASP A 147 1.01 -18.83 -6.14
CA ASP A 147 -0.28 -18.62 -5.47
C ASP A 147 -1.23 -19.79 -5.65
N ALA A 148 -1.33 -20.33 -6.87
CA ALA A 148 -2.12 -21.51 -7.17
C ALA A 148 -1.63 -22.75 -6.39
N THR A 149 -0.33 -22.99 -6.35
CA THR A 149 0.28 -24.12 -5.61
C THR A 149 0.02 -23.98 -4.11
N ASN A 150 0.16 -22.77 -3.56
CA ASN A 150 -0.15 -22.50 -2.17
C ASN A 150 -1.64 -22.71 -1.83
N ALA A 151 -2.54 -22.34 -2.73
CA ALA A 151 -3.97 -22.60 -2.56
C ALA A 151 -4.28 -24.11 -2.51
N LEU A 152 -3.62 -24.91 -3.37
CA LEU A 152 -3.74 -26.37 -3.38
C LEU A 152 -3.20 -26.98 -2.09
N LEU A 153 -2.02 -26.56 -1.65
CA LEU A 153 -1.42 -27.01 -0.39
C LEU A 153 -2.35 -26.77 0.79
N ARG A 154 -2.90 -25.55 0.90
CA ARG A 154 -3.86 -25.21 1.97
C ARG A 154 -5.14 -26.05 1.89
N ARG A 155 -5.58 -26.41 0.70
CA ARG A 155 -6.74 -27.28 0.51
C ARG A 155 -6.47 -28.69 1.03
N ASP A 156 -5.33 -29.28 0.68
CA ASP A 156 -4.97 -30.63 1.07
C ASP A 156 -4.76 -30.74 2.59
N LEU A 157 -4.10 -29.75 3.20
CA LEU A 157 -3.98 -29.66 4.67
C LEU A 157 -5.35 -29.55 5.37
N ARG A 158 -6.28 -28.80 4.79
CA ARG A 158 -7.64 -28.72 5.35
C ARG A 158 -8.38 -30.05 5.21
N ARG A 159 -8.24 -30.73 4.09
CA ARG A 159 -8.84 -32.08 3.90
C ARG A 159 -8.27 -33.04 4.92
N PHE A 160 -6.96 -33.12 5.05
CA PHE A 160 -6.31 -33.96 6.06
C PHE A 160 -6.84 -33.70 7.46
N ALA A 161 -7.06 -32.45 7.86
CA ALA A 161 -7.60 -32.10 9.18
C ALA A 161 -8.98 -32.70 9.48
N TYR A 162 -9.77 -33.06 8.42
CA TYR A 162 -11.07 -33.70 8.57
C TYR A 162 -11.03 -35.22 8.36
N THR A 163 -10.25 -35.68 7.39
CA THR A 163 -10.25 -37.08 6.95
C THR A 163 -9.20 -37.90 7.64
N PHE A 164 -8.12 -37.28 8.16
CA PHE A 164 -6.90 -37.93 8.63
C PHE A 164 -6.29 -38.87 7.57
N ASP A 165 -6.55 -38.60 6.30
CA ASP A 165 -6.03 -39.40 5.19
C ASP A 165 -4.54 -39.07 4.98
N THR A 166 -3.70 -40.09 5.11
CA THR A 166 -2.24 -39.95 4.96
C THR A 166 -1.81 -39.59 3.54
N ASP A 167 -2.63 -39.89 2.54
CA ASP A 167 -2.34 -39.51 1.15
C ASP A 167 -2.50 -38.00 0.93
N ASP A 168 -3.50 -37.38 1.56
CA ASP A 168 -3.66 -35.92 1.55
C ASP A 168 -2.47 -35.24 2.26
N LEU A 169 -1.97 -35.79 3.37
CA LEU A 169 -0.80 -35.29 4.07
C LEU A 169 0.48 -35.44 3.23
N THR A 170 0.69 -36.58 2.64
CA THR A 170 1.85 -36.86 1.78
C THR A 170 1.86 -35.93 0.57
N SER A 171 0.71 -35.69 -0.04
CA SER A 171 0.54 -34.75 -1.13
C SER A 171 0.84 -33.30 -0.71
N ALA A 172 0.40 -32.90 0.49
CA ALA A 172 0.69 -31.59 1.03
C ALA A 172 2.19 -31.38 1.31
N ILE A 173 2.87 -32.38 1.88
CA ILE A 173 4.32 -32.33 2.13
C ILE A 173 5.07 -32.21 0.79
N LYS A 174 4.73 -33.03 -0.21
CA LYS A 174 5.36 -32.95 -1.54
C LYS A 174 5.21 -31.56 -2.17
N ARG A 175 4.01 -31.01 -2.14
CA ARG A 175 3.75 -29.66 -2.65
C ARG A 175 4.47 -28.56 -1.87
N SER A 176 4.67 -28.75 -0.58
CA SER A 176 5.45 -27.82 0.25
C SER A 176 6.89 -27.74 -0.24
N TYR A 177 7.52 -28.88 -0.53
CA TYR A 177 8.88 -28.90 -1.10
C TYR A 177 8.93 -28.29 -2.50
N GLU A 178 7.96 -28.60 -3.35
CA GLU A 178 7.87 -28.02 -4.70
C GLU A 178 7.73 -26.49 -4.61
N LEU A 179 6.88 -26.00 -3.71
CA LEU A 179 6.68 -24.57 -3.47
C LEU A 179 7.96 -23.88 -2.98
N GLU A 180 8.68 -24.49 -2.03
CA GLU A 180 9.94 -23.95 -1.51
C GLU A 180 10.99 -23.82 -2.62
N LEU A 181 11.14 -24.82 -3.46
CA LEU A 181 12.06 -24.81 -4.58
C LEU A 181 11.70 -23.74 -5.62
N GLU A 182 10.41 -23.60 -5.95
CA GLU A 182 9.94 -22.57 -6.86
C GLU A 182 10.15 -21.16 -6.31
N VAL A 183 9.84 -20.93 -5.03
CA VAL A 183 10.11 -19.65 -4.35
C VAL A 183 11.58 -19.28 -4.41
N ALA A 184 12.48 -20.21 -4.12
CA ALA A 184 13.92 -19.97 -4.18
C ALA A 184 14.38 -19.59 -5.60
N LYS A 185 13.90 -20.31 -6.61
CA LYS A 185 14.22 -20.05 -8.02
C LYS A 185 13.71 -18.68 -8.48
N ASP A 186 12.48 -18.34 -8.15
CA ASP A 186 11.85 -17.10 -8.60
C ASP A 186 12.38 -15.89 -7.83
N THR A 187 12.76 -16.07 -6.57
CA THR A 187 13.47 -15.05 -5.80
C THR A 187 14.80 -14.68 -6.44
N ASN A 188 15.58 -15.66 -6.87
CA ASN A 188 16.83 -15.42 -7.58
C ASN A 188 16.59 -14.68 -8.91
N ARG A 189 15.59 -15.07 -9.68
CA ARG A 189 15.22 -14.37 -10.92
C ARG A 189 14.83 -12.92 -10.66
N LEU A 190 14.07 -12.67 -9.61
CA LEU A 190 13.66 -11.33 -9.22
C LEU A 190 14.85 -10.46 -8.80
N ILE A 191 15.79 -11.02 -8.06
CA ILE A 191 17.02 -10.31 -7.66
C ILE A 191 17.84 -9.92 -8.89
N VAL A 192 18.09 -10.86 -9.80
CA VAL A 192 18.81 -10.60 -11.05
C VAL A 192 18.11 -9.55 -11.89
N TYR A 193 16.80 -9.67 -12.07
CA TYR A 193 15.99 -8.68 -12.79
C TYR A 193 16.09 -7.29 -12.16
N ARG A 194 15.98 -7.20 -10.84
CA ARG A 194 16.11 -5.94 -10.11
C ARG A 194 17.50 -5.32 -10.29
N GLN A 195 18.54 -6.12 -10.23
CA GLN A 195 19.92 -5.66 -10.46
C GLN A 195 20.12 -5.13 -11.88
N LEU A 196 19.62 -5.86 -12.89
CA LEU A 196 19.68 -5.44 -14.29
C LEU A 196 18.94 -4.10 -14.52
N VAL A 197 17.71 -3.97 -13.99
CA VAL A 197 16.94 -2.74 -14.12
C VAL A 197 17.61 -1.57 -13.37
N SER A 198 18.23 -1.82 -12.21
CA SER A 198 18.90 -0.78 -11.42
C SER A 198 20.24 -0.34 -12.01
N SER A 199 20.97 -1.25 -12.67
CA SER A 199 22.27 -0.96 -13.27
C SER A 199 22.14 -0.16 -14.57
N GLY A 200 20.98 -0.16 -15.23
CA GLY A 200 20.75 0.55 -16.49
C GLY A 200 21.70 0.10 -17.62
N VAL A 201 22.30 -1.08 -17.49
CA VAL A 201 23.22 -1.60 -18.50
C VAL A 201 22.44 -1.89 -19.78
N PRO A 202 22.84 -1.30 -20.94
CA PRO A 202 22.24 -1.63 -22.21
C PRO A 202 22.42 -3.13 -22.47
N GLU A 203 21.34 -3.78 -22.84
CA GLU A 203 21.44 -5.12 -23.37
C GLU A 203 22.24 -5.07 -24.66
N VAL A 204 23.45 -5.63 -24.64
CA VAL A 204 24.12 -5.96 -25.90
C VAL A 204 23.21 -6.98 -26.58
N PRO A 205 22.75 -6.79 -27.81
CA PRO A 205 21.93 -7.77 -28.50
C PRO A 205 22.74 -9.07 -28.55
N SER A 206 22.50 -9.94 -27.60
CA SER A 206 23.11 -11.26 -27.55
C SER A 206 22.50 -12.04 -28.69
N GLN A 207 23.28 -12.25 -29.72
CA GLN A 207 23.05 -13.35 -30.61
C GLN A 207 22.66 -14.54 -29.73
N SER A 208 21.43 -15.00 -29.88
CA SER A 208 20.81 -16.20 -29.29
C SER A 208 21.78 -17.15 -28.56
N THR A 209 22.22 -16.79 -27.38
CA THR A 209 22.73 -17.75 -26.43
C THR A 209 21.50 -18.37 -25.79
N THR A 210 21.09 -19.51 -26.29
CA THR A 210 20.41 -20.53 -25.50
C THR A 210 21.04 -20.46 -24.11
N PHE A 211 20.27 -20.07 -23.11
CA PHE A 211 20.65 -20.26 -21.71
C PHE A 211 20.71 -21.78 -21.49
N GLY A 212 21.81 -22.35 -21.99
CA GLY A 212 22.26 -23.66 -21.56
C GLY A 212 22.43 -23.53 -20.06
N ALA A 213 21.87 -24.51 -19.37
CA ALA A 213 21.93 -24.69 -17.94
C ALA A 213 23.29 -24.20 -17.41
N ALA A 214 23.36 -22.92 -17.06
CA ALA A 214 24.52 -22.35 -16.47
C ALA A 214 24.64 -22.97 -15.08
N SER A 215 25.57 -23.89 -15.03
CA SER A 215 26.32 -24.30 -13.87
C SER A 215 25.79 -23.73 -12.57
N LEU A 216 25.00 -24.56 -11.91
CA LEU A 216 24.77 -24.44 -10.48
C LEU A 216 26.16 -24.45 -9.82
N LEU A 217 26.55 -23.33 -9.22
CA LEU A 217 27.69 -23.29 -8.32
C LEU A 217 27.50 -24.40 -7.28
N PRO A 218 28.51 -25.27 -7.05
CA PRO A 218 28.40 -26.25 -5.99
C PRO A 218 28.30 -25.48 -4.66
N LEU A 219 27.25 -25.75 -3.94
CA LEU A 219 27.14 -25.35 -2.54
C LEU A 219 28.20 -26.13 -1.74
N PRO A 220 28.83 -25.49 -0.75
CA PRO A 220 29.81 -26.12 0.12
C PRO A 220 29.23 -27.25 0.96
#